data_4a00a9f343537bbe415026cfeaf8b87f
#
_entry.id   4a00a9f343537bbe415026cfeaf8b87f
#
_cell.length_a   1.000
_cell.length_b   1.000
_cell.length_c   1.000
_cell.angle_alpha   90.00
_cell.angle_beta   90.00
_cell.angle_gamma   90.00
#
_symmetry.space_group_name_H-M   'P 1'
#
loop_
_entity.id
_entity.type
_entity.pdbx_description
1 polymer ?
#
loop_
_entity_poly.entity_id
_entity_poly.type
_entity_poly.pdbx_seq_one_letter_code
_entity_poly.pdbx_strand_id
1 'polypeptide(L)'
;MLEIKQLCKTFSSGPFWNRRHHNALTDISFDIGVNKTSFTGIVGESGSGKTTLALLILGFLSPTKGKVTYHGKDINEFSKNDRKEFIRKVQPIYQDPFASFNPFYKIDRVLTYPLLKFNPSLPKSKYSDEIHSALDSVGLNPRETLGRFPHQLSGGQRQRLMLARCLLCKPEIIIADEPVSMIDASLRTDILVQLKNLNLYHKISILYITHDLTTAYNACDELVVMKNGFAVEIGDCKSIIKTPKNKYTQDLIRSIPTLDVSQNWLDS
;
A
#
# COMPACT_ATOMS: atom_id res chain seq x y z
N MET A 1 -0.04 10.46 12.18
CA MET A 1 0.96 10.47 11.10
C MET A 1 0.31 10.86 9.79
N LEU A 2 -0.65 10.11 9.26
CA LEU A 2 -1.42 10.50 8.08
C LEU A 2 -2.92 10.50 8.41
N GLU A 3 -3.62 11.60 8.13
CA GLU A 3 -5.06 11.76 8.41
C GLU A 3 -5.80 12.10 7.13
N ILE A 4 -6.89 11.42 6.89
CA ILE A 4 -7.82 11.65 5.78
C ILE A 4 -9.07 12.30 6.37
N LYS A 5 -9.45 13.49 5.90
CA LYS A 5 -10.56 14.28 6.46
C LYS A 5 -11.55 14.68 5.38
N GLN A 6 -12.77 14.13 5.44
CA GLN A 6 -13.90 14.43 4.56
C GLN A 6 -13.53 14.41 3.07
N LEU A 7 -12.73 13.43 2.68
CA LEU A 7 -12.13 13.36 1.36
C LEU A 7 -13.18 13.00 0.30
N CYS A 8 -13.32 13.89 -0.70
CA CYS A 8 -14.19 13.68 -1.84
C CYS A 8 -13.40 13.78 -3.16
N LYS A 9 -13.78 12.97 -4.14
CA LYS A 9 -13.24 13.08 -5.49
C LYS A 9 -14.32 12.89 -6.53
N THR A 10 -14.50 13.91 -7.37
CA THR A 10 -15.38 13.90 -8.53
C THR A 10 -14.54 14.01 -9.78
N PHE A 11 -14.72 13.11 -10.72
CA PHE A 11 -14.17 13.20 -12.06
C PHE A 11 -15.22 13.79 -13.01
N SER A 12 -14.78 14.66 -13.90
CA SER A 12 -15.63 15.22 -14.96
C SER A 12 -15.14 14.70 -16.32
N SER A 13 -16.03 14.17 -17.12
CA SER A 13 -15.75 13.67 -18.46
C SER A 13 -16.75 14.23 -19.47
N GLY A 14 -16.34 14.27 -20.74
CA GLY A 14 -17.16 14.78 -21.85
C GLY A 14 -16.85 16.24 -22.22
N PRO A 15 -17.43 16.70 -23.36
CA PRO A 15 -17.22 18.05 -23.86
C PRO A 15 -17.80 19.09 -22.92
N PHE A 16 -17.34 20.35 -23.03
CA PHE A 16 -17.68 21.45 -22.14
C PHE A 16 -19.21 21.67 -21.97
N TRP A 17 -19.99 21.41 -23.01
CA TRP A 17 -21.46 21.59 -23.03
C TRP A 17 -22.25 20.35 -22.55
N ASN A 18 -21.58 19.19 -22.30
CA ASN A 18 -22.24 17.97 -21.77
C ASN A 18 -21.28 17.22 -20.86
N ARG A 19 -20.90 17.84 -19.76
CA ARG A 19 -20.02 17.21 -18.75
C ARG A 19 -20.81 16.22 -17.90
N ARG A 20 -20.36 14.99 -17.88
CA ARG A 20 -20.81 14.00 -16.91
C ARG A 20 -19.91 14.05 -15.69
N HIS A 21 -20.51 14.04 -14.51
CA HIS A 21 -19.79 14.00 -13.23
C HIS A 21 -19.92 12.60 -12.63
N HIS A 22 -18.79 12.03 -12.22
CA HIS A 22 -18.72 10.76 -11.52
C HIS A 22 -18.06 10.97 -10.17
N ASN A 23 -18.78 10.73 -9.07
CA ASN A 23 -18.26 10.79 -7.71
C ASN A 23 -17.54 9.49 -7.40
N ALA A 24 -16.21 9.51 -7.46
CA ALA A 24 -15.39 8.33 -7.16
C ALA A 24 -15.20 8.15 -5.66
N LEU A 25 -15.21 9.23 -4.87
CA LEU A 25 -15.15 9.20 -3.40
C LEU A 25 -16.06 10.26 -2.82
N THR A 26 -16.72 9.94 -1.71
CA THR A 26 -17.64 10.82 -1.00
C THR A 26 -17.41 10.67 0.51
N ASP A 27 -16.96 11.76 1.14
CA ASP A 27 -16.82 11.95 2.59
C ASP A 27 -16.05 10.82 3.31
N ILE A 28 -14.86 10.48 2.80
CA ILE A 28 -14.00 9.47 3.42
C ILE A 28 -13.17 10.12 4.52
N SER A 29 -13.21 9.54 5.74
CA SER A 29 -12.42 10.00 6.88
C SER A 29 -11.91 8.82 7.71
N PHE A 30 -10.60 8.73 7.87
CA PHE A 30 -9.89 7.79 8.74
C PHE A 30 -8.41 8.17 8.89
N ASP A 31 -7.69 7.50 9.78
CA ASP A 31 -6.31 7.79 10.11
C ASP A 31 -5.40 6.58 9.88
N ILE A 32 -4.11 6.85 9.61
CA ILE A 32 -3.09 5.81 9.46
C ILE A 32 -1.90 6.17 10.35
N GLY A 33 -1.58 5.30 11.31
CA GLY A 33 -0.39 5.41 12.15
C GLY A 33 -0.31 6.67 13.00
N VAL A 34 -1.45 7.25 13.42
CA VAL A 34 -1.46 8.51 14.20
C VAL A 34 -0.99 8.28 15.63
N ASN A 35 -1.57 7.31 16.33
CA ASN A 35 -1.24 7.03 17.74
C ASN A 35 -0.26 5.86 17.90
N LYS A 36 -0.30 4.93 16.99
CA LYS A 36 0.58 3.73 16.95
C LYS A 36 0.75 3.29 15.50
N THR A 37 1.77 2.50 15.24
CA THR A 37 1.91 1.81 13.96
C THR A 37 0.68 0.95 13.70
N SER A 38 0.07 1.07 12.52
CA SER A 38 -1.15 0.34 12.16
C SER A 38 -0.96 -0.49 10.90
N PHE A 39 -1.69 -1.58 10.80
CA PHE A 39 -1.89 -2.33 9.57
C PHE A 39 -3.38 -2.19 9.20
N THR A 40 -3.69 -1.21 8.33
CA THR A 40 -5.06 -0.84 7.98
C THR A 40 -5.42 -1.43 6.62
N GLY A 41 -6.48 -2.24 6.56
CA GLY A 41 -7.02 -2.82 5.34
C GLY A 41 -8.06 -1.92 4.70
N ILE A 42 -8.04 -1.79 3.37
CA ILE A 42 -9.14 -1.23 2.59
C ILE A 42 -9.70 -2.31 1.69
N VAL A 43 -10.96 -2.67 1.91
CA VAL A 43 -11.63 -3.75 1.18
C VAL A 43 -12.91 -3.26 0.49
N GLY A 44 -13.33 -3.96 -0.56
CA GLY A 44 -14.55 -3.68 -1.30
C GLY A 44 -14.46 -4.18 -2.74
N GLU A 45 -15.58 -4.19 -3.44
CA GLU A 45 -15.66 -4.62 -4.85
C GLU A 45 -14.79 -3.78 -5.79
N SER A 46 -14.53 -4.30 -6.99
CA SER A 46 -13.89 -3.53 -8.05
C SER A 46 -14.73 -2.29 -8.37
N GLY A 47 -14.08 -1.13 -8.55
CA GLY A 47 -14.77 0.14 -8.77
C GLY A 47 -15.30 0.83 -7.52
N SER A 48 -15.11 0.30 -6.30
CA SER A 48 -15.54 0.97 -5.06
C SER A 48 -14.77 2.23 -4.69
N GLY A 49 -13.69 2.58 -5.43
CA GLY A 49 -12.90 3.79 -5.21
C GLY A 49 -11.53 3.58 -4.54
N LYS A 50 -11.14 2.36 -4.21
CA LYS A 50 -9.90 2.03 -3.44
C LYS A 50 -8.62 2.60 -4.09
N THR A 51 -8.41 2.34 -5.38
CA THR A 51 -7.24 2.86 -6.12
C THR A 51 -7.28 4.40 -6.21
N THR A 52 -8.46 5.01 -6.39
CA THR A 52 -8.60 6.47 -6.35
C THR A 52 -8.19 7.03 -5.00
N LEU A 53 -8.58 6.37 -3.92
CA LEU A 53 -8.20 6.74 -2.56
C LEU A 53 -6.67 6.62 -2.37
N ALA A 54 -6.04 5.54 -2.83
CA ALA A 54 -4.59 5.38 -2.79
C ALA A 54 -3.86 6.51 -3.54
N LEU A 55 -4.33 6.87 -4.74
CA LEU A 55 -3.73 7.94 -5.55
C LEU A 55 -3.86 9.32 -4.89
N LEU A 56 -4.96 9.59 -4.20
CA LEU A 56 -5.16 10.81 -3.41
C LEU A 56 -4.22 10.85 -2.21
N ILE A 57 -4.11 9.74 -1.47
CA ILE A 57 -3.20 9.62 -0.31
C ILE A 57 -1.74 9.78 -0.74
N LEU A 58 -1.34 9.21 -1.87
CA LEU A 58 0.00 9.38 -2.45
C LEU A 58 0.24 10.79 -3.04
N GLY A 59 -0.84 11.59 -3.15
CA GLY A 59 -0.80 12.93 -3.74
C GLY A 59 -0.51 12.93 -5.25
N PHE A 60 -0.88 11.86 -5.97
CA PHE A 60 -0.91 11.81 -7.43
C PHE A 60 -2.19 12.44 -8.00
N LEU A 61 -3.23 12.53 -7.17
CA LEU A 61 -4.46 13.24 -7.47
C LEU A 61 -4.74 14.28 -6.39
N SER A 62 -5.37 15.39 -6.76
CA SER A 62 -5.89 16.37 -5.80
C SER A 62 -7.35 16.07 -5.49
N PRO A 63 -7.80 16.20 -4.25
CA PRO A 63 -9.20 16.04 -3.86
C PRO A 63 -10.08 17.14 -4.45
N THR A 64 -11.38 16.87 -4.61
CA THR A 64 -12.38 17.89 -4.95
C THR A 64 -12.83 18.64 -3.70
N LYS A 65 -12.93 17.94 -2.56
CA LYS A 65 -13.18 18.49 -1.21
C LYS A 65 -12.43 17.67 -0.17
N GLY A 66 -12.29 18.23 1.03
CA GLY A 66 -11.52 17.58 2.09
C GLY A 66 -10.02 17.68 1.87
N LYS A 67 -9.27 16.98 2.69
CA LYS A 67 -7.80 17.01 2.65
C LYS A 67 -7.16 15.74 3.17
N VAL A 68 -5.92 15.51 2.76
CA VAL A 68 -5.01 14.53 3.33
C VAL A 68 -3.90 15.29 4.04
N THR A 69 -3.70 15.03 5.33
CA THR A 69 -2.60 15.65 6.08
C THR A 69 -1.56 14.61 6.47
N TYR A 70 -0.29 14.99 6.40
CA TYR A 70 0.84 14.20 6.86
C TYR A 70 1.61 15.00 7.89
N HIS A 71 1.75 14.45 9.11
CA HIS A 71 2.26 15.17 10.29
C HIS A 71 1.58 16.52 10.51
N GLY A 72 0.24 16.57 10.32
CA GLY A 72 -0.58 17.76 10.53
C GLY A 72 -0.60 18.78 9.40
N LYS A 73 0.23 18.64 8.35
CA LYS A 73 0.32 19.53 7.21
C LYS A 73 -0.40 18.96 5.98
N ASP A 74 -1.21 19.74 5.27
CA ASP A 74 -1.89 19.32 4.04
C ASP A 74 -0.86 19.00 2.94
N ILE A 75 -0.96 17.80 2.34
CA ILE A 75 -0.04 17.36 1.29
C ILE A 75 -0.14 18.20 0.01
N ASN A 76 -1.24 18.91 -0.23
CA ASN A 76 -1.40 19.79 -1.37
C ASN A 76 -0.68 21.14 -1.18
N GLU A 77 -0.36 21.49 0.07
CA GLU A 77 0.35 22.72 0.43
C GLU A 77 1.85 22.51 0.64
N PHE A 78 2.37 21.33 0.33
CA PHE A 78 3.77 21.00 0.52
C PHE A 78 4.71 21.84 -0.34
N SER A 79 5.75 22.36 0.29
CA SER A 79 6.93 22.88 -0.40
C SER A 79 7.64 21.76 -1.19
N LYS A 80 8.57 22.10 -2.07
CA LYS A 80 9.39 21.12 -2.81
C LYS A 80 10.14 20.16 -1.85
N ASN A 81 10.62 20.68 -0.73
CA ASN A 81 11.34 19.87 0.26
C ASN A 81 10.40 18.96 1.05
N ASP A 82 9.25 19.47 1.52
CA ASP A 82 8.22 18.65 2.17
C ASP A 82 7.75 17.53 1.23
N ARG A 83 7.53 17.85 -0.05
CA ARG A 83 7.12 16.86 -1.06
C ARG A 83 8.17 15.78 -1.27
N LYS A 84 9.46 16.16 -1.32
CA LYS A 84 10.56 15.19 -1.44
C LYS A 84 10.61 14.25 -0.23
N GLU A 85 10.46 14.80 0.97
CA GLU A 85 10.45 14.03 2.20
C GLU A 85 9.21 13.11 2.29
N PHE A 86 8.03 13.63 1.95
CA PHE A 86 6.79 12.84 1.88
C PHE A 86 6.93 11.64 0.93
N ILE A 87 7.44 11.86 -0.30
CA ILE A 87 7.68 10.78 -1.26
C ILE A 87 8.67 9.75 -0.71
N ARG A 88 9.66 10.16 0.08
CA ARG A 88 10.61 9.26 0.72
C ARG A 88 9.94 8.42 1.79
N LYS A 89 9.07 9.04 2.59
CA LYS A 89 8.46 8.44 3.79
C LYS A 89 7.18 7.67 3.53
N VAL A 90 6.46 8.00 2.46
CA VAL A 90 5.23 7.32 2.04
C VAL A 90 5.48 6.64 0.70
N GLN A 91 5.66 5.31 0.75
CA GLN A 91 6.09 4.53 -0.41
C GLN A 91 4.96 3.65 -0.95
N PRO A 92 4.72 3.64 -2.27
CA PRO A 92 3.76 2.74 -2.89
C PRO A 92 4.37 1.38 -3.23
N ILE A 93 3.55 0.33 -3.10
CA ILE A 93 3.73 -0.98 -3.73
C ILE A 93 2.55 -1.17 -4.67
N TYR A 94 2.85 -1.30 -5.96
CA TYR A 94 1.84 -1.41 -7.01
C TYR A 94 1.43 -2.86 -7.25
N GLN A 95 0.23 -3.04 -7.81
CA GLN A 95 -0.38 -4.31 -8.15
C GLN A 95 0.48 -5.12 -9.13
N ASP A 96 1.03 -4.47 -10.16
CA ASP A 96 1.82 -5.14 -11.21
C ASP A 96 3.33 -5.00 -10.95
N PRO A 97 3.99 -6.08 -10.47
CA PRO A 97 5.43 -6.09 -10.28
C PRO A 97 6.19 -6.12 -11.62
N PHE A 98 5.54 -6.49 -12.72
CA PHE A 98 6.18 -6.51 -14.03
C PHE A 98 6.28 -5.12 -14.64
N ALA A 99 5.21 -4.33 -14.57
CA ALA A 99 5.20 -2.94 -15.03
C ALA A 99 6.03 -2.00 -14.15
N SER A 100 6.34 -2.40 -12.90
CA SER A 100 7.06 -1.56 -11.95
C SER A 100 8.55 -1.38 -12.26
N PHE A 101 9.13 -2.20 -13.13
CA PHE A 101 10.54 -2.20 -13.46
C PHE A 101 10.77 -1.99 -14.96
N ASN A 102 11.69 -1.07 -15.31
CA ASN A 102 12.14 -0.95 -16.66
C ASN A 102 13.00 -2.18 -17.03
N PRO A 103 12.61 -2.99 -18.04
CA PRO A 103 13.28 -4.24 -18.37
C PRO A 103 14.71 -4.07 -18.92
N PHE A 104 15.06 -2.86 -19.36
CA PHE A 104 16.39 -2.56 -19.92
C PHE A 104 17.44 -2.22 -18.87
N TYR A 105 17.06 -2.08 -17.60
CA TYR A 105 17.98 -1.78 -16.51
C TYR A 105 18.13 -2.97 -15.57
N LYS A 106 19.37 -3.18 -15.13
CA LYS A 106 19.67 -4.15 -14.06
C LYS A 106 19.03 -3.74 -12.73
N ILE A 107 18.78 -4.72 -11.88
CA ILE A 107 18.20 -4.57 -10.54
C ILE A 107 19.03 -3.61 -9.68
N ASP A 108 20.35 -3.65 -9.80
CA ASP A 108 21.27 -2.76 -9.09
C ASP A 108 20.87 -1.29 -9.21
N ARG A 109 20.46 -0.85 -10.40
CA ARG A 109 20.03 0.53 -10.65
C ARG A 109 18.75 0.87 -9.87
N VAL A 110 17.82 -0.08 -9.81
CA VAL A 110 16.54 0.10 -9.09
C VAL A 110 16.78 0.30 -7.59
N LEU A 111 17.74 -0.44 -7.02
CA LEU A 111 18.08 -0.37 -5.61
C LEU A 111 19.01 0.82 -5.27
N THR A 112 19.90 1.18 -6.19
CA THR A 112 20.82 2.31 -5.99
C THR A 112 20.10 3.66 -6.07
N TYR A 113 19.07 3.79 -6.92
CA TYR A 113 18.39 5.06 -7.15
C TYR A 113 17.76 5.70 -5.89
N PRO A 114 17.07 4.96 -5.00
CA PRO A 114 16.57 5.51 -3.73
C PRO A 114 17.69 6.11 -2.86
N LEU A 115 18.83 5.43 -2.75
CA LEU A 115 19.97 5.89 -1.97
C LEU A 115 20.53 7.21 -2.53
N LEU A 116 20.73 7.28 -3.85
CA LEU A 116 21.21 8.49 -4.52
C LEU A 116 20.25 9.67 -4.33
N LYS A 117 18.94 9.42 -4.44
CA LYS A 117 17.92 10.47 -4.43
C LYS A 117 17.61 10.98 -3.03
N PHE A 118 17.53 10.08 -2.05
CA PHE A 118 16.99 10.38 -0.72
C PHE A 118 18.05 10.36 0.40
N ASN A 119 19.25 9.83 0.13
CA ASN A 119 20.33 9.78 1.08
C ASN A 119 21.68 10.22 0.46
N PRO A 120 21.76 11.45 -0.08
CA PRO A 120 22.93 11.91 -0.84
C PRO A 120 24.19 12.04 0.03
N SER A 121 24.05 12.11 1.36
CA SER A 121 25.18 12.14 2.31
C SER A 121 25.77 10.76 2.61
N LEU A 122 25.10 9.67 2.22
CA LEU A 122 25.61 8.32 2.42
C LEU A 122 26.79 8.08 1.46
N PRO A 123 27.98 7.68 1.99
CA PRO A 123 29.10 7.34 1.12
C PRO A 123 28.77 6.18 0.19
N LYS A 124 29.18 6.25 -1.07
CA LYS A 124 28.91 5.18 -2.06
C LYS A 124 29.46 3.82 -1.64
N SER A 125 30.54 3.80 -0.85
CA SER A 125 31.11 2.57 -0.26
C SER A 125 30.11 1.81 0.62
N LYS A 126 29.12 2.48 1.21
CA LYS A 126 28.09 1.87 2.06
C LYS A 126 26.83 1.45 1.30
N TYR A 127 26.74 1.75 0.01
CA TYR A 127 25.54 1.39 -0.78
C TYR A 127 25.35 -0.13 -0.86
N SER A 128 26.44 -0.88 -1.00
CA SER A 128 26.40 -2.35 -1.03
C SER A 128 25.78 -2.91 0.25
N ASP A 129 26.23 -2.43 1.41
CA ASP A 129 25.75 -2.91 2.71
C ASP A 129 24.26 -2.61 2.93
N GLU A 130 23.82 -1.39 2.60
CA GLU A 130 22.39 -1.00 2.69
C GLU A 130 21.52 -1.83 1.73
N ILE A 131 22.00 -2.09 0.50
CA ILE A 131 21.29 -2.89 -0.49
C ILE A 131 21.22 -4.36 -0.06
N HIS A 132 22.32 -4.94 0.43
CA HIS A 132 22.35 -6.30 0.93
C HIS A 132 21.37 -6.46 2.10
N SER A 133 21.45 -5.56 3.09
CA SER A 133 20.54 -5.57 4.24
C SER A 133 19.07 -5.47 3.83
N ALA A 134 18.74 -4.62 2.84
CA ALA A 134 17.37 -4.50 2.35
C ALA A 134 16.88 -5.75 1.62
N LEU A 135 17.75 -6.40 0.83
CA LEU A 135 17.44 -7.66 0.16
C LEU A 135 17.23 -8.80 1.15
N ASP A 136 18.14 -8.94 2.13
CA ASP A 136 18.05 -9.96 3.17
C ASP A 136 16.79 -9.80 4.01
N SER A 137 16.39 -8.55 4.34
CA SER A 137 15.17 -8.25 5.09
C SER A 137 13.88 -8.72 4.42
N VAL A 138 13.91 -8.96 3.10
CA VAL A 138 12.76 -9.47 2.32
C VAL A 138 12.99 -10.89 1.82
N GLY A 139 14.03 -11.59 2.31
CA GLY A 139 14.35 -12.95 1.95
C GLY A 139 14.83 -13.13 0.49
N LEU A 140 15.53 -12.13 -0.05
CA LEU A 140 16.21 -12.21 -1.34
C LEU A 140 17.72 -12.33 -1.13
N ASN A 141 18.32 -13.38 -1.69
CA ASN A 141 19.78 -13.54 -1.66
C ASN A 141 20.45 -12.48 -2.57
N PRO A 142 21.30 -11.58 -2.04
CA PRO A 142 21.96 -10.55 -2.85
C PRO A 142 22.78 -11.12 -4.02
N ARG A 143 23.49 -12.24 -3.79
CA ARG A 143 24.33 -12.86 -4.84
C ARG A 143 23.54 -13.40 -6.02
N GLU A 144 22.29 -13.78 -5.78
CA GLU A 144 21.39 -14.31 -6.81
C GLU A 144 20.52 -13.24 -7.45
N THR A 145 20.40 -12.07 -6.81
CA THR A 145 19.50 -10.99 -7.26
C THR A 145 20.25 -9.91 -8.01
N LEU A 146 21.41 -9.46 -7.49
CA LEU A 146 22.19 -8.41 -8.09
C LEU A 146 22.80 -8.83 -9.44
N GLY A 147 23.02 -7.86 -10.33
CA GLY A 147 23.51 -8.10 -11.69
C GLY A 147 22.48 -8.62 -12.67
N ARG A 148 21.30 -9.06 -12.22
CA ARG A 148 20.20 -9.58 -13.07
C ARG A 148 19.32 -8.45 -13.62
N PHE A 149 18.59 -8.78 -14.67
CA PHE A 149 17.51 -7.96 -15.21
C PHE A 149 16.16 -8.39 -14.61
N PRO A 150 15.13 -7.52 -14.57
CA PRO A 150 13.82 -7.86 -14.03
C PRO A 150 13.19 -9.13 -14.61
N HIS A 151 13.34 -9.37 -15.91
CA HIS A 151 12.77 -10.56 -16.59
C HIS A 151 13.43 -11.89 -16.17
N GLN A 152 14.57 -11.84 -15.49
CA GLN A 152 15.28 -13.02 -14.96
C GLN A 152 14.84 -13.39 -13.53
N LEU A 153 13.89 -12.64 -12.95
CA LEU A 153 13.32 -12.89 -11.64
C LEU A 153 11.89 -13.41 -11.74
N SER A 154 11.49 -14.29 -10.82
CA SER A 154 10.09 -14.73 -10.68
C SER A 154 9.18 -13.58 -10.23
N GLY A 155 7.86 -13.75 -10.36
CA GLY A 155 6.87 -12.77 -9.88
C GLY A 155 7.04 -12.43 -8.39
N GLY A 156 7.18 -13.46 -7.54
CA GLY A 156 7.42 -13.30 -6.11
C GLY A 156 8.75 -12.63 -5.78
N GLN A 157 9.82 -12.93 -6.52
CA GLN A 157 11.10 -12.24 -6.35
C GLN A 157 11.00 -10.76 -6.72
N ARG A 158 10.27 -10.40 -7.79
CA ARG A 158 10.04 -8.99 -8.17
C ARG A 158 9.21 -8.26 -7.11
N GLN A 159 8.21 -8.93 -6.52
CA GLN A 159 7.39 -8.33 -5.45
C GLN A 159 8.25 -8.05 -4.22
N ARG A 160 9.07 -9.01 -3.78
CA ARG A 160 10.03 -8.82 -2.69
C ARG A 160 11.05 -7.73 -3.01
N LEU A 161 11.47 -7.62 -4.27
CA LEU A 161 12.36 -6.55 -4.72
C LEU A 161 11.72 -5.14 -4.59
N MET A 162 10.40 -5.03 -4.86
CA MET A 162 9.69 -3.76 -4.61
C MET A 162 9.68 -3.40 -3.11
N LEU A 163 9.51 -4.38 -2.23
CA LEU A 163 9.64 -4.19 -0.79
C LEU A 163 11.04 -3.72 -0.41
N ALA A 164 12.09 -4.41 -0.90
CA ALA A 164 13.49 -4.01 -0.64
C ALA A 164 13.77 -2.58 -1.10
N ARG A 165 13.29 -2.20 -2.30
CA ARG A 165 13.40 -0.83 -2.81
C ARG A 165 12.71 0.18 -1.89
N CYS A 166 11.53 -0.15 -1.36
CA CYS A 166 10.82 0.72 -0.41
C CYS A 166 11.63 0.90 0.89
N LEU A 167 12.22 -0.18 1.43
CA LEU A 167 13.01 -0.14 2.67
C LEU A 167 14.23 0.79 2.56
N LEU A 168 14.88 0.85 1.40
CA LEU A 168 16.00 1.77 1.15
C LEU A 168 15.62 3.26 1.28
N CYS A 169 14.32 3.59 1.18
CA CYS A 169 13.80 4.93 1.45
C CYS A 169 13.61 5.20 2.95
N LYS A 170 13.71 4.18 3.82
CA LYS A 170 13.39 4.24 5.26
C LYS A 170 11.97 4.83 5.47
N PRO A 171 10.93 4.17 4.92
CA PRO A 171 9.56 4.67 4.94
C PRO A 171 8.95 4.64 6.34
N GLU A 172 7.94 5.49 6.55
CA GLU A 172 7.06 5.45 7.72
C GLU A 172 5.71 4.78 7.37
N ILE A 173 5.32 4.88 6.10
CA ILE A 173 4.07 4.31 5.58
C ILE A 173 4.34 3.60 4.26
N ILE A 174 3.77 2.41 4.10
CA ILE A 174 3.70 1.70 2.82
C ILE A 174 2.22 1.61 2.41
N ILE A 175 1.92 2.03 1.19
CA ILE A 175 0.60 1.88 0.56
C ILE A 175 0.70 0.76 -0.45
N ALA A 176 0.15 -0.41 -0.10
CA ALA A 176 0.20 -1.61 -0.90
C ALA A 176 -1.14 -1.82 -1.61
N ASP A 177 -1.19 -1.48 -2.90
CA ASP A 177 -2.40 -1.63 -3.73
C ASP A 177 -2.37 -2.99 -4.43
N GLU A 178 -3.21 -3.91 -3.96
CA GLU A 178 -3.34 -5.30 -4.40
C GLU A 178 -1.99 -6.04 -4.57
N PRO A 179 -1.07 -5.99 -3.59
CA PRO A 179 0.31 -6.42 -3.76
C PRO A 179 0.47 -7.92 -4.01
N VAL A 180 -0.59 -8.72 -3.86
CA VAL A 180 -0.57 -10.18 -4.02
C VAL A 180 -1.49 -10.70 -5.12
N SER A 181 -2.20 -9.82 -5.84
CA SER A 181 -3.22 -10.23 -6.82
C SER A 181 -2.63 -10.95 -8.04
N MET A 182 -1.41 -10.60 -8.46
CA MET A 182 -0.73 -11.17 -9.62
C MET A 182 0.32 -12.24 -9.26
N ILE A 183 0.24 -12.81 -8.05
CA ILE A 183 1.19 -13.81 -7.56
C ILE A 183 0.46 -15.13 -7.31
N ASP A 184 1.17 -16.23 -7.49
CA ASP A 184 0.68 -17.57 -7.18
C ASP A 184 0.22 -17.68 -5.72
N ALA A 185 -0.84 -18.46 -5.47
CA ALA A 185 -1.46 -18.56 -4.14
C ALA A 185 -0.45 -18.95 -3.04
N SER A 186 0.50 -19.82 -3.34
CA SER A 186 1.55 -20.26 -2.40
C SER A 186 2.50 -19.12 -1.97
N LEU A 187 2.71 -18.13 -2.83
CA LEU A 187 3.60 -17.00 -2.55
C LEU A 187 2.87 -15.79 -1.92
N ARG A 188 1.53 -15.77 -1.95
CA ARG A 188 0.73 -14.68 -1.36
C ARG A 188 0.96 -14.56 0.13
N THR A 189 0.92 -15.70 0.83
CA THR A 189 1.16 -15.78 2.27
C THR A 189 2.53 -15.22 2.64
N ASP A 190 3.57 -15.59 1.90
CA ASP A 190 4.93 -15.11 2.14
C ASP A 190 5.02 -13.58 2.08
N ILE A 191 4.38 -12.95 1.09
CA ILE A 191 4.38 -11.47 0.94
C ILE A 191 3.61 -10.81 2.08
N LEU A 192 2.49 -11.40 2.52
CA LEU A 192 1.73 -10.89 3.66
C LEU A 192 2.52 -11.00 4.96
N VAL A 193 3.21 -12.13 5.19
CA VAL A 193 4.12 -12.29 6.33
C VAL A 193 5.24 -11.25 6.29
N GLN A 194 5.83 -10.98 5.11
CA GLN A 194 6.84 -9.93 4.97
C GLN A 194 6.27 -8.54 5.33
N LEU A 195 5.08 -8.18 4.83
CA LEU A 195 4.41 -6.92 5.18
C LEU A 195 4.13 -6.84 6.69
N LYS A 196 3.67 -7.95 7.31
CA LYS A 196 3.42 -7.99 8.76
C LYS A 196 4.72 -7.81 9.56
N ASN A 197 5.81 -8.43 9.14
CA ASN A 197 7.13 -8.25 9.75
C ASN A 197 7.62 -6.80 9.64
N LEU A 198 7.43 -6.14 8.50
CA LEU A 198 7.74 -4.72 8.35
C LEU A 198 6.94 -3.84 9.32
N ASN A 199 5.67 -4.16 9.52
CA ASN A 199 4.83 -3.45 10.49
C ASN A 199 5.29 -3.68 11.93
N LEU A 200 5.51 -4.95 12.33
CA LEU A 200 5.81 -5.31 13.71
C LEU A 200 7.24 -4.93 14.13
N TYR A 201 8.23 -5.26 13.31
CA TYR A 201 9.65 -5.13 13.68
C TYR A 201 10.26 -3.82 13.18
N HIS A 202 9.89 -3.35 11.99
CA HIS A 202 10.41 -2.09 11.44
C HIS A 202 9.55 -0.87 11.76
N LYS A 203 8.40 -1.08 12.44
CA LYS A 203 7.47 0.00 12.86
C LYS A 203 6.96 0.83 11.69
N ILE A 204 6.74 0.20 10.55
CA ILE A 204 6.19 0.83 9.35
C ILE A 204 4.67 0.63 9.35
N SER A 205 3.90 1.72 9.23
CA SER A 205 2.44 1.60 9.04
C SER A 205 2.12 1.13 7.63
N ILE A 206 1.11 0.26 7.50
CA ILE A 206 0.74 -0.33 6.21
C ILE A 206 -0.72 -0.01 5.90
N LEU A 207 -0.96 0.57 4.74
CA LEU A 207 -2.29 0.63 4.13
C LEU A 207 -2.36 -0.45 3.06
N TYR A 208 -3.12 -1.50 3.35
CA TYR A 208 -3.26 -2.68 2.51
C TYR A 208 -4.59 -2.65 1.77
N ILE A 209 -4.56 -2.46 0.46
CA ILE A 209 -5.74 -2.41 -0.40
C ILE A 209 -5.91 -3.76 -1.07
N THR A 210 -7.08 -4.37 -0.91
CA THR A 210 -7.38 -5.68 -1.49
C THR A 210 -8.89 -5.85 -1.74
N HIS A 211 -9.25 -6.76 -2.63
CA HIS A 211 -10.61 -7.27 -2.75
C HIS A 211 -10.79 -8.59 -1.98
N ASP A 212 -9.70 -9.18 -1.48
CA ASP A 212 -9.71 -10.44 -0.73
C ASP A 212 -9.78 -10.18 0.78
N LEU A 213 -10.99 -10.39 1.33
CA LEU A 213 -11.27 -10.19 2.75
C LEU A 213 -10.54 -11.21 3.65
N THR A 214 -10.23 -12.40 3.12
CA THR A 214 -9.50 -13.44 3.87
C THR A 214 -8.09 -12.97 4.20
N THR A 215 -7.39 -12.42 3.21
CA THR A 215 -6.05 -11.87 3.41
C THR A 215 -6.08 -10.65 4.33
N ALA A 216 -7.10 -9.78 4.21
CA ALA A 216 -7.27 -8.64 5.10
C ALA A 216 -7.52 -9.07 6.55
N TYR A 217 -8.37 -10.08 6.80
CA TYR A 217 -8.67 -10.61 8.13
C TYR A 217 -7.40 -11.07 8.86
N ASN A 218 -6.52 -11.76 8.15
CA ASN A 218 -5.31 -12.33 8.73
C ASN A 218 -4.20 -11.29 8.95
N ALA A 219 -4.13 -10.24 8.11
CA ALA A 219 -3.03 -9.29 8.13
C ALA A 219 -3.35 -8.00 8.91
N CYS A 220 -4.59 -7.50 8.84
CA CYS A 220 -4.94 -6.15 9.27
C CYS A 220 -5.41 -6.06 10.71
N ASP A 221 -5.06 -4.96 11.37
CA ASP A 221 -5.58 -4.59 12.69
C ASP A 221 -6.91 -3.83 12.56
N GLU A 222 -7.00 -2.96 11.55
CA GLU A 222 -8.15 -2.11 11.26
C GLU A 222 -8.65 -2.35 9.84
N LEU A 223 -9.94 -2.13 9.61
CA LEU A 223 -10.57 -2.33 8.31
C LEU A 223 -11.44 -1.13 7.93
N VAL A 224 -11.32 -0.72 6.67
CA VAL A 224 -12.19 0.25 6.00
C VAL A 224 -12.90 -0.49 4.87
N VAL A 225 -14.20 -0.67 4.98
CA VAL A 225 -15.02 -1.32 3.95
C VAL A 225 -15.59 -0.25 3.02
N MET A 226 -15.27 -0.35 1.73
CA MET A 226 -15.67 0.63 0.71
C MET A 226 -16.73 0.09 -0.23
N LYS A 227 -17.76 0.91 -0.49
CA LYS A 227 -18.79 0.66 -1.51
C LYS A 227 -19.16 1.95 -2.22
N ASN A 228 -19.14 1.94 -3.55
CA ASN A 228 -19.58 3.07 -4.40
C ASN A 228 -18.99 4.43 -3.98
N GLY A 229 -17.73 4.46 -3.61
CA GLY A 229 -17.03 5.68 -3.18
C GLY A 229 -17.26 6.09 -1.73
N PHE A 230 -17.97 5.32 -0.93
CA PHE A 230 -18.18 5.55 0.51
C PHE A 230 -17.42 4.56 1.36
N ALA A 231 -16.95 4.99 2.53
CA ALA A 231 -16.54 4.09 3.60
C ALA A 231 -17.80 3.71 4.39
N VAL A 232 -18.32 2.51 4.16
CA VAL A 232 -19.59 2.06 4.75
C VAL A 232 -19.43 1.46 6.14
N GLU A 233 -18.23 1.01 6.48
CA GLU A 233 -17.88 0.52 7.81
C GLU A 233 -16.38 0.72 8.06
N ILE A 234 -16.01 1.19 9.27
CA ILE A 234 -14.62 1.42 9.69
C ILE A 234 -14.47 0.96 11.13
N GLY A 235 -13.40 0.23 11.44
CA GLY A 235 -13.10 -0.17 12.81
C GLY A 235 -12.10 -1.32 12.91
N ASP A 236 -12.06 -1.96 14.08
CA ASP A 236 -11.25 -3.14 14.33
C ASP A 236 -11.61 -4.27 13.35
N CYS A 237 -10.60 -4.84 12.69
CA CYS A 237 -10.81 -5.81 11.62
C CYS A 237 -11.57 -7.05 12.10
N LYS A 238 -11.19 -7.62 13.26
CA LYS A 238 -11.83 -8.82 13.81
C LYS A 238 -13.27 -8.55 14.19
N SER A 239 -13.55 -7.37 14.74
CA SER A 239 -14.91 -6.95 15.14
C SER A 239 -15.83 -6.80 13.94
N ILE A 240 -15.36 -6.12 12.86
CA ILE A 240 -16.14 -5.95 11.63
C ILE A 240 -16.48 -7.31 11.01
N ILE A 241 -15.52 -8.24 10.98
CA ILE A 241 -15.74 -9.55 10.35
C ILE A 241 -16.67 -10.45 11.19
N LYS A 242 -16.53 -10.43 12.53
CA LYS A 242 -17.38 -11.24 13.39
C LYS A 242 -18.81 -10.69 13.55
N THR A 243 -18.95 -9.38 13.63
CA THR A 243 -20.23 -8.70 13.90
C THR A 243 -20.43 -7.48 12.99
N PRO A 244 -20.52 -7.70 11.66
CA PRO A 244 -20.69 -6.60 10.69
C PRO A 244 -22.03 -5.91 10.90
N LYS A 245 -22.00 -4.57 10.98
CA LYS A 245 -23.19 -3.73 11.18
C LYS A 245 -23.84 -3.35 9.85
N ASN A 246 -23.03 -3.09 8.81
CA ASN A 246 -23.53 -2.69 7.51
C ASN A 246 -23.97 -3.92 6.70
N LYS A 247 -25.15 -3.84 6.06
CA LYS A 247 -25.70 -4.93 5.23
C LYS A 247 -24.73 -5.35 4.12
N TYR A 248 -24.09 -4.40 3.47
CA TYR A 248 -23.11 -4.72 2.41
C TYR A 248 -21.91 -5.50 2.96
N THR A 249 -21.40 -5.13 4.14
CA THR A 249 -20.33 -5.88 4.80
C THR A 249 -20.75 -7.31 5.11
N GLN A 250 -22.00 -7.49 5.58
CA GLN A 250 -22.59 -8.83 5.81
C GLN A 250 -22.66 -9.66 4.52
N ASP A 251 -23.12 -9.06 3.43
CA ASP A 251 -23.22 -9.73 2.15
C ASP A 251 -21.83 -10.06 1.57
N LEU A 252 -20.86 -9.14 1.73
CA LEU A 252 -19.47 -9.35 1.32
C LEU A 252 -18.82 -10.52 2.07
N ILE A 253 -19.01 -10.62 3.38
CA ILE A 253 -18.49 -11.71 4.21
C ILE A 253 -19.16 -13.04 3.83
N ARG A 254 -20.48 -13.08 3.61
CA ARG A 254 -21.22 -14.29 3.21
C ARG A 254 -20.80 -14.80 1.83
N SER A 255 -20.31 -13.95 0.95
CA SER A 255 -19.86 -14.35 -0.39
C SER A 255 -18.53 -15.11 -0.38
N ILE A 256 -17.83 -15.19 0.76
CA ILE A 256 -16.54 -15.87 0.89
C ILE A 256 -16.79 -17.32 1.33
N PRO A 257 -16.47 -18.32 0.50
CA PRO A 257 -16.84 -19.73 0.76
C PRO A 257 -16.19 -20.35 2.01
N THR A 258 -15.14 -19.75 2.56
CA THR A 258 -14.29 -20.35 3.61
C THR A 258 -13.66 -19.33 4.56
N LEU A 259 -14.42 -18.38 5.09
CA LEU A 259 -13.96 -17.65 6.27
C LEU A 259 -14.16 -18.56 7.52
N ASP A 260 -13.29 -19.57 7.66
CA ASP A 260 -13.15 -20.24 8.94
C ASP A 260 -12.38 -19.32 9.88
N VAL A 261 -13.14 -18.62 10.72
CA VAL A 261 -12.63 -17.65 11.72
C VAL A 261 -11.74 -18.34 12.77
N SER A 262 -11.67 -19.68 12.75
CA SER A 262 -10.87 -20.48 13.69
C SER A 262 -9.42 -20.72 13.24
N GLN A 263 -9.08 -20.49 11.97
CA GLN A 263 -7.72 -20.73 11.45
C GLN A 263 -6.93 -19.44 11.28
N ASN A 264 -6.05 -19.17 12.22
CA ASN A 264 -5.07 -18.07 12.15
C ASN A 264 -3.75 -18.63 11.58
N TRP A 265 -3.64 -18.71 10.25
CA TRP A 265 -2.47 -19.29 9.56
C TRP A 265 -1.18 -18.42 9.63
N LEU A 266 -1.27 -17.20 10.23
CA LEU A 266 -0.10 -16.36 10.51
C LEU A 266 0.58 -16.69 11.87
N ASP A 267 -0.04 -17.52 12.70
CA ASP A 267 0.49 -17.93 14.00
C ASP A 267 1.17 -19.31 13.95
N SER A 268 1.30 -19.94 12.77
CA SER A 268 1.93 -21.24 12.55
C SER A 268 3.35 -21.14 11.98
#